data_681ce5e91b41858d3bc8c88314db3933
#
_entry.id   681ce5e91b41858d3bc8c88314db3933
#
_cell.length_a   1.000
_cell.length_b   1.000
_cell.length_c   1.000
_cell.angle_alpha   90.00
_cell.angle_beta   90.00
_cell.angle_gamma   90.00
#
_symmetry.space_group_name_H-M   'P 1'
#
loop_
_entity.id
_entity.type
_entity.pdbx_description
1 polymer ?
#
loop_
_entity_poly.entity_id
_entity_poly.type
_entity_poly.pdbx_seq_one_letter_code
_entity_poly.pdbx_strand_id
1 'polypeptide(L)'
;MSLTMHKLSRAEARRIAVRAQLLDAARPDHLLDLVHGLTLVQADPTAAVAPSAHLVAWSRIGSAYSPADLTAALADRSLVELRGMIRPAGDIALYRAEMAAWPGSTRRAR
;
A
#
# COMPACT_ATOMS: atom_id res chain seq x y z
N MET A 1 26.83 14.71 2.77
CA MET A 1 25.80 14.06 3.60
C MET A 1 26.41 12.91 4.37
N SER A 2 26.30 12.93 5.67
CA SER A 2 26.81 11.83 6.47
C SER A 2 25.73 10.77 6.64
N LEU A 3 26.15 9.52 6.60
CA LEU A 3 25.27 8.39 6.84
C LEU A 3 25.43 7.95 8.28
N THR A 4 24.33 7.81 8.98
CA THR A 4 24.31 7.31 10.34
C THR A 4 23.98 5.83 10.32
N MET A 5 24.85 5.01 10.91
CA MET A 5 24.59 3.58 11.05
C MET A 5 23.93 3.34 12.41
N HIS A 6 22.77 2.69 12.37
CA HIS A 6 22.06 2.29 13.59
C HIS A 6 22.30 0.81 13.86
N LYS A 7 22.65 0.50 15.09
CA LYS A 7 22.77 -0.90 15.51
C LYS A 7 21.50 -1.30 16.22
N LEU A 8 20.91 -2.40 15.76
CA LEU A 8 19.67 -2.92 16.31
C LEU A 8 19.85 -4.36 16.76
N SER A 9 19.22 -4.72 17.85
CA SER A 9 19.10 -6.12 18.22
C SER A 9 18.11 -6.78 17.27
N ARG A 10 18.14 -8.11 17.22
CA ARG A 10 17.16 -8.85 16.40
C ARG A 10 15.73 -8.57 16.85
N ALA A 11 15.50 -8.48 18.16
CA ALA A 11 14.18 -8.18 18.70
C ALA A 11 13.70 -6.78 18.30
N GLU A 12 14.60 -5.80 18.34
CA GLU A 12 14.28 -4.44 17.91
C GLU A 12 13.94 -4.38 16.43
N ALA A 13 14.73 -5.07 15.59
CA ALA A 13 14.47 -5.13 14.16
C ALA A 13 13.12 -5.76 13.85
N ARG A 14 12.75 -6.81 14.57
CA ARG A 14 11.44 -7.44 14.42
C ARG A 14 10.31 -6.49 14.76
N ARG A 15 10.44 -5.76 15.87
CA ARG A 15 9.41 -4.80 16.28
C ARG A 15 9.24 -3.68 15.26
N ILE A 16 10.34 -3.18 14.72
CA ILE A 16 10.29 -2.15 13.67
C ILE A 16 9.58 -2.68 12.44
N ALA A 17 9.91 -3.89 12.01
CA ALA A 17 9.30 -4.50 10.83
C ALA A 17 7.78 -4.71 11.02
N VAL A 18 7.38 -5.20 12.18
CA VAL A 18 5.96 -5.43 12.48
C VAL A 18 5.20 -4.11 12.52
N ARG A 19 5.79 -3.08 13.13
CA ARG A 19 5.17 -1.75 13.19
C ARG A 19 5.05 -1.13 11.79
N ALA A 20 6.09 -1.24 10.98
CA ALA A 20 6.07 -0.71 9.62
C ALA A 20 4.98 -1.35 8.77
N GLN A 21 4.63 -2.61 9.06
CA GLN A 21 3.57 -3.31 8.36
C GLN A 21 2.19 -3.09 9.00
N LEU A 22 2.09 -2.22 9.99
CA LEU A 22 0.84 -1.90 10.69
C LEU A 22 0.21 -3.12 11.37
N LEU A 23 1.04 -4.02 11.87
CA LEU A 23 0.61 -5.26 12.50
C LEU A 23 0.84 -5.29 14.01
N ASP A 24 1.26 -4.17 14.60
CA ASP A 24 1.39 -4.05 16.04
C ASP A 24 0.04 -3.65 16.67
N ALA A 25 0.04 -3.34 17.97
CA ALA A 25 -1.20 -3.05 18.69
C ALA A 25 -1.92 -1.80 18.19
N ALA A 26 -1.17 -0.83 17.65
CA ALA A 26 -1.73 0.41 17.12
C ALA A 26 -2.15 0.23 15.66
N ARG A 27 -3.23 -0.49 15.44
CA ARG A 27 -3.70 -0.80 14.08
C ARG A 27 -4.52 0.35 13.51
N PRO A 28 -4.53 0.49 12.18
CA PRO A 28 -5.37 1.52 11.55
C PRO A 28 -6.85 1.13 11.67
N ASP A 29 -7.71 2.15 11.77
CA ASP A 29 -9.16 1.95 11.83
C ASP A 29 -9.83 2.11 10.47
N HIS A 30 -9.16 2.81 9.55
CA HIS A 30 -9.75 3.18 8.27
C HIS A 30 -8.82 2.80 7.12
N LEU A 31 -9.43 2.50 5.97
CA LEU A 31 -8.71 2.08 4.78
C LEU A 31 -7.69 3.12 4.31
N LEU A 32 -8.03 4.41 4.33
CA LEU A 32 -7.12 5.44 3.88
C LEU A 32 -5.87 5.52 4.75
N ASP A 33 -6.03 5.39 6.07
CA ASP A 33 -4.90 5.37 7.00
C ASP A 33 -4.00 4.17 6.75
N LEU A 34 -4.60 3.03 6.43
CA LEU A 34 -3.85 1.82 6.11
C LEU A 34 -2.99 2.02 4.86
N VAL A 35 -3.58 2.54 3.79
CA VAL A 35 -2.86 2.72 2.53
C VAL A 35 -1.79 3.79 2.67
N HIS A 36 -2.07 4.88 3.38
CA HIS A 36 -1.05 5.89 3.68
C HIS A 36 0.11 5.31 4.47
N GLY A 37 -0.19 4.51 5.48
CA GLY A 37 0.84 3.90 6.33
C GLY A 37 1.70 2.88 5.60
N LEU A 38 1.10 2.11 4.69
CA LEU A 38 1.84 1.12 3.91
C LEU A 38 2.44 1.70 2.62
N THR A 39 2.07 2.91 2.25
CA THR A 39 2.44 3.60 1.01
C THR A 39 1.68 3.08 -0.20
N LEU A 40 1.52 1.78 -0.31
CA LEU A 40 0.76 1.17 -1.40
C LEU A 40 0.25 -0.19 -0.98
N VAL A 41 -0.77 -0.68 -1.70
CA VAL A 41 -1.31 -2.02 -1.51
C VAL A 41 -1.44 -2.65 -2.89
N GLN A 42 -0.97 -3.87 -3.02
CA GLN A 42 -1.03 -4.58 -4.30
C GLN A 42 -2.48 -4.90 -4.67
N ALA A 43 -2.83 -4.64 -5.93
CA ALA A 43 -4.19 -4.85 -6.44
C ALA A 43 -4.27 -6.12 -7.30
N ASP A 44 -3.71 -7.21 -6.82
CA ASP A 44 -3.72 -8.49 -7.53
C ASP A 44 -5.10 -9.13 -7.38
N PRO A 45 -5.83 -9.36 -8.49
CA PRO A 45 -7.13 -10.02 -8.44
C PRO A 45 -7.05 -11.53 -8.23
N THR A 46 -5.88 -12.12 -8.43
CA THR A 46 -5.69 -13.56 -8.22
C THR A 46 -5.91 -13.87 -6.74
N ALA A 47 -6.83 -14.77 -6.47
CA ALA A 47 -7.20 -15.03 -5.08
C ALA A 47 -7.70 -16.47 -4.91
N ALA A 48 -7.17 -17.13 -3.88
CA ALA A 48 -7.71 -18.40 -3.44
C ALA A 48 -8.95 -18.22 -2.55
N VAL A 49 -8.92 -17.14 -1.75
CA VAL A 49 -9.99 -16.80 -0.80
C VAL A 49 -10.62 -15.47 -1.15
N ALA A 50 -9.79 -14.45 -1.37
CA ALA A 50 -10.21 -13.09 -1.70
C ALA A 50 -9.04 -12.37 -2.36
N PRO A 51 -9.31 -11.29 -3.13
CA PRO A 51 -8.24 -10.46 -3.66
C PRO A 51 -7.30 -9.97 -2.56
N SER A 52 -6.01 -9.90 -2.87
CA SER A 52 -4.98 -9.62 -1.86
C SER A 52 -5.19 -8.31 -1.11
N ALA A 53 -5.70 -7.28 -1.78
CA ALA A 53 -5.98 -6.00 -1.13
C ALA A 53 -6.97 -6.14 0.03
N HIS A 54 -8.01 -6.97 -0.15
CA HIS A 54 -8.99 -7.21 0.91
C HIS A 54 -8.36 -7.96 2.08
N LEU A 55 -7.53 -8.96 1.78
CA LEU A 55 -6.84 -9.73 2.83
C LEU A 55 -5.91 -8.84 3.65
N VAL A 56 -5.19 -7.95 2.98
CA VAL A 56 -4.31 -6.97 3.65
C VAL A 56 -5.14 -6.07 4.57
N ALA A 57 -6.26 -5.57 4.07
CA ALA A 57 -7.11 -4.66 4.84
C ALA A 57 -7.75 -5.39 6.04
N TRP A 58 -8.28 -6.59 5.85
CA TRP A 58 -8.87 -7.34 6.96
C TRP A 58 -7.85 -7.69 8.03
N SER A 59 -6.63 -8.03 7.64
CA SER A 59 -5.60 -8.41 8.61
C SER A 59 -5.17 -7.24 9.51
N ARG A 60 -5.35 -5.99 9.05
CA ARG A 60 -4.96 -4.80 9.82
C ARG A 60 -6.16 -4.14 10.49
N ILE A 61 -7.24 -3.92 9.76
CA ILE A 61 -8.41 -3.21 10.26
C ILE A 61 -9.36 -4.14 11.01
N GLY A 62 -9.49 -5.38 10.53
CA GLY A 62 -10.38 -6.35 11.12
C GLY A 62 -11.79 -6.26 10.55
N SER A 63 -12.79 -6.63 11.35
CA SER A 63 -14.18 -6.76 10.89
C SER A 63 -14.81 -5.41 10.53
N ALA A 64 -14.20 -4.30 10.90
CA ALA A 64 -14.68 -2.97 10.52
C ALA A 64 -14.45 -2.67 9.03
N TYR A 65 -13.56 -3.43 8.38
CA TYR A 65 -13.33 -3.26 6.95
C TYR A 65 -14.39 -4.00 6.13
N SER A 66 -14.83 -3.36 5.03
CA SER A 66 -15.68 -4.00 4.03
C SER A 66 -15.07 -3.77 2.65
N PRO A 67 -15.16 -4.75 1.74
CA PRO A 67 -14.72 -4.55 0.35
C PRO A 67 -15.34 -3.33 -0.33
N ALA A 68 -16.55 -2.94 0.09
CA ALA A 68 -17.21 -1.74 -0.42
C ALA A 68 -16.41 -0.47 -0.09
N ASP A 69 -15.65 -0.48 0.98
CA ASP A 69 -14.80 0.67 1.35
C ASP A 69 -13.74 0.94 0.30
N LEU A 70 -13.11 -0.12 -0.23
CA LEU A 70 -12.11 0.01 -1.29
C LEU A 70 -12.77 0.47 -2.58
N THR A 71 -13.90 -0.11 -2.94
CA THR A 71 -14.63 0.28 -4.14
C THR A 71 -15.01 1.75 -4.09
N ALA A 72 -15.51 2.22 -2.95
CA ALA A 72 -15.89 3.62 -2.77
C ALA A 72 -14.67 4.55 -2.86
N ALA A 73 -13.56 4.17 -2.24
CA ALA A 73 -12.34 4.99 -2.24
C ALA A 73 -11.76 5.12 -3.65
N LEU A 74 -11.82 4.07 -4.44
CA LEU A 74 -11.38 4.12 -5.84
C LEU A 74 -12.34 4.93 -6.69
N ALA A 75 -13.65 4.84 -6.42
CA ALA A 75 -14.67 5.58 -7.17
C ALA A 75 -14.58 7.08 -6.90
N ASP A 76 -14.38 7.49 -5.65
CA ASP A 76 -14.26 8.91 -5.30
C ASP A 76 -12.84 9.46 -5.46
N ARG A 77 -11.91 8.61 -5.86
CA ARG A 77 -10.52 8.96 -6.13
C ARG A 77 -9.73 9.41 -4.90
N SER A 78 -10.12 8.95 -3.73
CA SER A 78 -9.27 9.05 -2.54
C SER A 78 -8.07 8.15 -2.67
N LEU A 79 -8.25 7.02 -3.35
CA LEU A 79 -7.19 6.08 -3.71
C LEU A 79 -7.18 5.92 -5.23
N VAL A 80 -6.00 5.64 -5.77
CA VAL A 80 -5.84 5.39 -7.22
C VAL A 80 -5.05 4.11 -7.42
N GLU A 81 -5.36 3.42 -8.50
CA GLU A 81 -4.58 2.26 -8.91
C GLU A 81 -3.64 2.66 -10.04
N LEU A 82 -2.35 2.39 -9.85
CA LEU A 82 -1.34 2.67 -10.85
C LEU A 82 -0.40 1.48 -10.90
N ARG A 83 -0.33 0.83 -12.06
CA ARG A 83 0.52 -0.34 -12.30
C ARG A 83 0.24 -1.48 -11.31
N GLY A 84 -1.04 -1.74 -11.06
CA GLY A 84 -1.45 -2.82 -10.18
C GLY A 84 -1.25 -2.54 -8.69
N MET A 85 -0.94 -1.30 -8.34
CA MET A 85 -0.75 -0.89 -6.95
C MET A 85 -1.76 0.19 -6.59
N ILE A 86 -2.41 0.02 -5.45
CA ILE A 86 -3.35 1.00 -4.91
C ILE A 86 -2.56 1.97 -4.03
N ARG A 87 -2.69 3.27 -4.31
CA ARG A 87 -1.90 4.32 -3.66
C ARG A 87 -2.79 5.48 -3.26
N PRO A 88 -2.38 6.28 -2.25
CA PRO A 88 -3.11 7.51 -1.95
C PRO A 88 -3.12 8.44 -3.16
N ALA A 89 -4.26 9.07 -3.44
CA ALA A 89 -4.37 9.96 -4.58
C ALA A 89 -3.39 11.13 -4.51
N GLY A 90 -3.08 11.62 -3.31
CA GLY A 90 -2.12 12.70 -3.13
C GLY A 90 -0.71 12.36 -3.58
N ASP A 91 -0.36 11.08 -3.64
CA ASP A 91 0.97 10.65 -4.04
C ASP A 91 1.14 10.56 -5.56
N ILE A 92 0.07 10.76 -6.33
CA ILE A 92 0.11 10.59 -7.78
C ILE A 92 1.12 11.56 -8.43
N ALA A 93 1.35 12.70 -7.82
CA ALA A 93 2.31 13.67 -8.33
C ALA A 93 3.73 13.11 -8.37
N LEU A 94 4.06 12.15 -7.50
CA LEU A 94 5.37 11.51 -7.48
C LEU A 94 5.62 10.66 -8.72
N TYR A 95 4.56 10.30 -9.43
CA TYR A 95 4.63 9.38 -10.57
C TYR A 95 4.37 10.07 -11.90
N ARG A 96 4.38 11.41 -11.92
CA ARG A 96 4.03 12.17 -13.13
C ARG A 96 4.92 11.86 -14.32
N ALA A 97 6.23 11.78 -14.11
CA ALA A 97 7.17 11.49 -15.19
C ALA A 97 6.93 10.08 -15.75
N GLU A 98 6.66 9.13 -14.87
CA GLU A 98 6.38 7.76 -15.27
C GLU A 98 5.07 7.67 -16.04
N MET A 99 4.05 8.38 -15.60
CA MET A 99 2.76 8.41 -16.29
C MET A 99 2.88 9.06 -17.67
N ALA A 100 3.64 10.12 -17.78
CA ALA A 100 3.85 10.80 -19.05
C ALA A 100 4.61 9.93 -20.05
N ALA A 101 5.47 9.05 -19.56
CA ALA A 101 6.24 8.13 -20.41
C ALA A 101 5.47 6.87 -20.79
N TRP A 102 4.32 6.65 -20.20
CA TRP A 102 3.51 5.45 -20.45
C TRP A 102 2.82 5.52 -21.81
N PRO A 103 2.79 4.47 -22.61
CA PRO A 103 3.40 3.15 -22.42
C PRO A 103 4.77 3.01 -23.08
N GLY A 104 5.42 4.10 -23.39
CA GLY A 104 6.62 4.12 -24.22
C GLY A 104 7.74 3.23 -23.75
N SER A 105 8.01 3.24 -22.46
CA SER A 105 9.15 2.50 -21.90
C SER A 105 8.97 0.99 -22.03
N THR A 106 7.75 0.50 -21.98
CA THR A 106 7.51 -0.94 -22.00
C THR A 106 7.76 -1.57 -23.35
N ARG A 107 7.63 -0.78 -24.41
CA ARG A 107 7.83 -1.32 -25.76
C ARG A 107 9.29 -1.61 -26.07
N ARG A 108 10.18 -1.07 -25.33
CA ARG A 108 11.59 -1.33 -25.55
C ARG A 108 12.06 -2.61 -24.93
N ALA A 109 11.30 -3.14 -24.02
CA ALA A 109 11.62 -4.39 -23.35
C ALA A 109 11.26 -5.54 -24.26
N ARG A 110 12.15 -5.82 -25.20
CA ARG A 110 11.97 -6.92 -26.13
C ARG A 110 13.21 -7.73 -26.21
#